data_1befcfc67ed8dbff49919019d1ec4cf7
#
_entry.id   1befcfc67ed8dbff49919019d1ec4cf7
#
_cell.length_a   1.000
_cell.length_b   1.000
_cell.length_c   1.000
_cell.angle_alpha   90.00
_cell.angle_beta   90.00
_cell.angle_gamma   90.00
#
_symmetry.space_group_name_H-M   'P 1'
#
loop_
_entity.id
_entity.type
_entity.pdbx_description
1 polymer ?
#
loop_
_entity_poly.entity_id
_entity_poly.type
_entity_poly.pdbx_seq_one_letter_code
_entity_poly.pdbx_strand_id
1 'polypeptide(L)' 'MAAVIEGIKFYTIQETAEALRVTPQTVRAYIKRGKLKGQRIGRPILITESNLKEFLKESN' A
#
# COMPACT_ATOMS: atom_id res chain seq x y z
N MET A 1 5.46 8.11 7.95
CA MET A 1 4.21 8.86 8.10
C MET A 1 3.43 8.83 6.79
N ALA A 2 2.12 8.70 6.91
CA ALA A 2 1.28 8.68 5.72
C ALA A 2 1.15 10.09 5.15
N ALA A 3 1.13 10.18 3.83
CA ALA A 3 0.86 11.44 3.15
C ALA A 3 -0.65 11.57 2.96
N VAL A 4 -1.15 12.80 3.04
CA VAL A 4 -2.56 13.07 2.82
C VAL A 4 -2.68 14.02 1.64
N ILE A 5 -3.39 13.58 0.60
CA ILE A 5 -3.62 14.37 -0.59
C ILE A 5 -5.14 14.41 -0.82
N GLU A 6 -5.68 15.63 -0.78
CA GLU A 6 -7.12 15.85 -0.95
C GLU A 6 -7.95 15.00 0.02
N GLY A 7 -7.49 14.91 1.27
CA GLY A 7 -8.21 14.17 2.29
C GLY A 7 -8.02 12.66 2.26
N ILE A 8 -7.26 12.15 1.30
CA ILE A 8 -7.01 10.72 1.18
C ILE A 8 -5.62 10.41 1.73
N LYS A 9 -5.55 9.45 2.63
CA LYS A 9 -4.27 9.01 3.16
C LYS A 9 -3.58 8.06 2.19
N PHE A 10 -2.30 8.31 1.96
CA PHE A 10 -1.46 7.47 1.11
C PHE A 10 -0.30 6.94 1.93
N TYR A 11 0.06 5.70 1.69
CA TYR A 11 1.19 5.05 2.35
C TYR A 11 2.23 4.67 1.31
N THR A 12 3.49 4.84 1.67
CA THR A 12 4.58 4.34 0.82
C THR A 12 4.66 2.82 0.96
N ILE A 13 5.44 2.19 0.07
CA ILE A 13 5.67 0.75 0.17
C ILE A 13 6.28 0.41 1.52
N GLN A 14 7.25 1.21 1.97
CA GLN A 14 7.90 0.97 3.24
C GLN A 14 6.93 1.08 4.41
N GLU A 15 6.10 2.11 4.41
CA GLU A 15 5.09 2.29 5.45
C GLU A 15 4.11 1.13 5.47
N THR A 16 3.70 0.68 4.28
CA THR A 16 2.79 -0.45 4.16
C THR A 16 3.45 -1.72 4.70
N ALA A 17 4.71 -1.93 4.36
CA ALA A 17 5.45 -3.09 4.84
C ALA A 17 5.51 -3.11 6.36
N GLU A 18 5.77 -1.97 6.97
CA GLU A 18 5.82 -1.87 8.42
C GLU A 18 4.45 -2.17 9.04
N ALA A 19 3.40 -1.64 8.44
CA ALA A 19 2.03 -1.87 8.94
C ALA A 19 1.64 -3.34 8.83
N LEU A 20 2.06 -4.01 7.78
CA LEU A 20 1.74 -5.42 7.56
C LEU A 20 2.77 -6.36 8.19
N ARG A 21 3.87 -5.82 8.72
CA ARG A 21 4.96 -6.58 9.31
C ARG A 21 5.60 -7.53 8.32
N VAL A 22 5.81 -7.04 7.12
CA VAL A 22 6.49 -7.80 6.06
C VAL A 22 7.58 -6.90 5.48
N THR A 23 8.36 -7.46 4.56
CA THR A 23 9.42 -6.68 3.91
C THR A 23 8.83 -5.85 2.78
N PRO A 24 9.50 -4.74 2.39
CA PRO A 24 9.04 -3.98 1.23
C PRO A 24 8.99 -4.81 -0.04
N GLN A 25 9.87 -5.78 -0.19
CA GLN A 25 9.85 -6.68 -1.33
C GLN A 25 8.56 -7.49 -1.39
N THR A 26 8.09 -7.94 -0.23
CA THR A 26 6.83 -8.67 -0.14
C THR A 26 5.66 -7.79 -0.57
N VAL A 27 5.66 -6.52 -0.17
CA VAL A 27 4.62 -5.59 -0.58
C VAL A 27 4.63 -5.42 -2.10
N ARG A 28 5.81 -5.27 -2.68
CA ARG A 28 5.92 -5.15 -4.14
C ARG A 28 5.39 -6.40 -4.85
N ALA A 29 5.64 -7.57 -4.28
CA ALA A 29 5.13 -8.82 -4.83
C ALA A 29 3.60 -8.87 -4.79
N TYR A 30 3.01 -8.40 -3.70
CA TYR A 30 1.55 -8.32 -3.59
C TYR A 30 0.97 -7.41 -4.65
N ILE A 31 1.63 -6.27 -4.89
CA ILE A 31 1.17 -5.32 -5.91
C ILE A 31 1.29 -5.94 -7.30
N LYS A 32 2.39 -6.60 -7.56
CA LYS A 32 2.65 -7.23 -8.85
C LYS A 32 1.62 -8.33 -9.15
N ARG A 33 1.20 -9.04 -8.13
CA ARG A 33 0.21 -10.12 -8.27
C ARG A 33 -1.22 -9.60 -8.32
N GLY A 34 -1.41 -8.31 -8.12
CA GLY A 34 -2.75 -7.73 -8.11
C GLY A 34 -3.50 -7.93 -6.81
N LYS A 35 -2.85 -8.44 -5.77
CA LYS A 35 -3.49 -8.64 -4.48
C LYS A 35 -3.65 -7.34 -3.73
N LEU A 36 -2.68 -6.45 -3.87
CA LEU A 36 -2.71 -5.14 -3.23
C LEU A 36 -2.63 -4.09 -4.32
N LYS A 37 -3.61 -3.22 -4.35
CA LYS A 37 -3.64 -2.17 -5.37
C LYS A 37 -2.78 -1.01 -4.94
N GLY A 38 -1.84 -0.64 -5.79
CA GLY A 38 -1.01 0.53 -5.57
C GLY A 38 -1.19 1.49 -6.72
N GLN A 39 -1.03 2.78 -6.43
CA GLN A 39 -1.11 3.81 -7.45
C GLN A 39 0.26 4.42 -7.65
N ARG A 40 0.66 4.53 -8.91
CA ARG A 40 1.92 5.16 -9.23
C ARG A 40 1.66 6.63 -9.52
N ILE A 41 2.07 7.45 -8.58
CA ILE A 41 1.98 8.91 -8.73
C ILE A 41 3.42 9.41 -8.84
N GLY A 42 3.83 9.75 -10.07
CA GLY A 42 5.22 10.02 -10.32
C GLY A 42 6.02 8.72 -10.25
N ARG A 43 7.13 8.73 -9.51
CA ARG A 43 7.98 7.55 -9.37
C ARG A 43 7.52 6.59 -8.28
N PRO A 44 7.17 7.08 -7.09
CA PRO A 44 6.83 6.16 -6.01
C PRO A 44 5.46 5.55 -6.22
N ILE A 45 5.34 4.31 -5.79
CA ILE A 45 4.03 3.66 -5.72
C ILE A 45 3.45 4.00 -4.36
N LEU A 46 2.22 4.50 -4.37
CA LEU A 46 1.51 4.85 -3.15
C LEU A 46 0.29 3.97 -3.00
N ILE A 47 0.02 3.57 -1.78
CA ILE A 47 -1.12 2.71 -1.46
C ILE A 47 -2.11 3.55 -0.67
N THR A 48 -3.36 3.63 -1.14
CA THR A 48 -4.39 4.36 -0.41
C THR A 48 -4.82 3.56 0.81
N GLU A 49 -5.33 4.27 1.81
CA GLU A 49 -5.87 3.62 2.99
C GLU A 49 -6.98 2.63 2.63
N SER A 50 -7.82 3.00 1.67
CA SER A 50 -8.89 2.13 1.21
C SER A 50 -8.36 0.83 0.63
N ASN A 51 -7.33 0.92 -0.21
CA ASN A 51 -6.75 -0.26 -0.82
C ASN A 51 -6.10 -1.15 0.23
N LEU A 52 -5.45 -0.55 1.21
CA LEU A 52 -4.83 -1.30 2.29
C LEU A 52 -5.88 -2.02 3.13
N LYS A 53 -6.97 -1.34 3.45
CA LYS A 53 -8.07 -1.96 4.20
C LYS A 53 -8.69 -3.12 3.43
N GLU A 54 -8.87 -2.94 2.13
CA GLU A 54 -9.43 -3.99 1.29
C GLU A 54 -8.54 -5.22 1.27
N PHE A 55 -7.24 -4.99 1.16
CA PHE A 55 -6.28 -6.09 1.20
C PHE A 55 -6.37 -6.85 2.51
N LEU A 56 -6.41 -6.15 3.63
CA LEU A 56 -6.49 -6.79 4.94
C LEU A 56 -7.79 -7.56 5.11
N LYS A 57 -8.87 -7.02 4.56
CA LYS A 57 -10.18 -7.67 4.64
C LYS A 57 -10.20 -8.97 3.86
N GLU A 58 -9.57 -9.00 2.70
CA GLU A 58 -9.55 -10.18 1.84
C GLU A 58 -8.55 -11.23 2.32
N SER A 59 -7.58 -10.82 3.12
CA SER A 59 -6.53 -11.72 3.59
C SER A 59 -6.96 -12.61 4.75
N ASN A 60 -8.10 -12.39 5.29
CA ASN A 60 -8.60 -13.18 6.42
C ASN A 60 -9.23 -14.47 5.96
#